data_108f9d215736fef419c4e3cbc731ad3d
#
_entry.id   108f9d215736fef419c4e3cbc731ad3d
#
_cell.length_a   1.000
_cell.length_b   1.000
_cell.length_c   1.000
_cell.angle_alpha   90.00
_cell.angle_beta   90.00
_cell.angle_gamma   90.00
#
_symmetry.space_group_name_H-M   'P 1'
#
loop_
_entity.id
_entity.type
_entity.pdbx_description
1 polymer ?
#
loop_
_entity_poly.entity_id
_entity_poly.type
_entity_poly.pdbx_seq_one_letter_code
_entity_poly.pdbx_strand_id
1 'polypeptide(L)'
;MKISVISFTETGQQLAERIRESMDGETAVTLYTKCSRLEKKTVPAVDDSDADTICVRNSLSAWAGEQMAARHALIFIGACGIAARAIAPWIMDKLHDSPVLVADEMGKYVIPLLSGHVGGANELAVRLAGALGAIPVITTATDLHDSFAVDIFAKRNDLRICNREGIAKVSAKVLAGEEITMSVQTGHLAVDETIPSGIRLCAYPPAEKVDVLIADGTEEIFRKESA
;
A
#
# COMPACT_ATOMS: atom_id res chain seq x y z
N MET A 1 2.46 -6.09 9.82
CA MET A 1 1.90 -4.75 9.51
C MET A 1 0.93 -4.36 10.61
N LYS A 2 0.90 -3.09 11.04
CA LYS A 2 -0.14 -2.60 11.97
C LYS A 2 -1.22 -1.86 11.20
N ILE A 3 -2.48 -2.03 11.57
CA ILE A 3 -3.63 -1.40 10.91
C ILE A 3 -4.39 -0.57 11.94
N SER A 4 -4.68 0.69 11.61
CA SER A 4 -5.53 1.59 12.40
C SER A 4 -6.84 1.82 11.65
N VAL A 5 -7.94 1.37 12.23
CA VAL A 5 -9.29 1.49 11.65
C VAL A 5 -10.04 2.59 12.40
N ILE A 6 -10.64 3.54 11.69
CA ILE A 6 -11.44 4.61 12.31
C ILE A 6 -12.87 4.63 11.77
N SER A 7 -13.82 4.72 12.69
CA SER A 7 -15.26 4.83 12.43
C SER A 7 -15.83 6.17 12.91
N PHE A 8 -16.97 6.59 12.33
CA PHE A 8 -17.67 7.84 12.67
C PHE A 8 -19.13 7.64 13.08
N THR A 9 -19.62 6.40 12.94
CA THR A 9 -21.01 6.02 13.22
C THR A 9 -21.05 4.70 14.00
N GLU A 10 -22.16 4.39 14.62
CA GLU A 10 -22.36 3.07 15.29
C GLU A 10 -22.31 1.92 14.26
N THR A 11 -22.90 2.09 13.06
CA THR A 11 -22.82 1.11 11.98
C THR A 11 -21.38 0.92 11.51
N GLY A 12 -20.63 2.02 11.31
CA GLY A 12 -19.22 1.94 10.95
C GLY A 12 -18.37 1.27 12.03
N GLN A 13 -18.71 1.41 13.31
CA GLN A 13 -18.03 0.71 14.39
C GLN A 13 -18.24 -0.81 14.32
N GLN A 14 -19.45 -1.27 14.04
CA GLN A 14 -19.72 -2.70 13.83
C GLN A 14 -18.90 -3.26 12.66
N LEU A 15 -18.74 -2.48 11.58
CA LEU A 15 -17.87 -2.87 10.48
C LEU A 15 -16.40 -2.91 10.92
N ALA A 16 -15.93 -1.96 11.74
CA ALA A 16 -14.57 -1.95 12.26
C ALA A 16 -14.26 -3.22 13.07
N GLU A 17 -15.20 -3.68 13.89
CA GLU A 17 -15.08 -4.92 14.65
C GLU A 17 -14.99 -6.14 13.72
N ARG A 18 -15.85 -6.23 12.70
CA ARG A 18 -15.77 -7.27 11.67
C ARG A 18 -14.44 -7.26 10.92
N ILE A 19 -13.90 -6.09 10.61
CA ILE A 19 -12.57 -5.96 9.98
C ILE A 19 -11.50 -6.55 10.92
N ARG A 20 -11.51 -6.22 12.21
CA ARG A 20 -10.55 -6.75 13.19
C ARG A 20 -10.63 -8.27 13.27
N GLU A 21 -11.84 -8.82 13.36
CA GLU A 21 -12.09 -10.26 13.44
C GLU A 21 -11.66 -11.02 12.17
N SER A 22 -11.74 -10.36 11.01
CA SER A 22 -11.39 -10.97 9.72
C SER A 22 -9.89 -10.96 9.41
N MET A 23 -9.08 -10.23 10.19
CA MET A 23 -7.63 -10.18 10.00
C MET A 23 -6.96 -11.35 10.74
N ASP A 24 -5.97 -11.96 10.09
CA ASP A 24 -5.17 -13.02 10.70
C ASP A 24 -4.46 -12.52 11.96
N GLY A 25 -4.29 -13.40 12.94
CA GLY A 25 -3.69 -13.08 14.24
C GLY A 25 -2.28 -12.46 14.21
N GLU A 26 -1.59 -12.51 13.07
CA GLU A 26 -0.30 -11.84 12.86
C GLU A 26 -0.43 -10.33 12.55
N THR A 27 -1.63 -9.85 12.18
CA THR A 27 -1.89 -8.45 11.86
C THR A 27 -2.53 -7.74 13.05
N ALA A 28 -1.79 -6.85 13.70
CA ALA A 28 -2.32 -6.06 14.81
C ALA A 28 -3.28 -4.98 14.28
N VAL A 29 -4.56 -5.06 14.66
CA VAL A 29 -5.61 -4.11 14.29
C VAL A 29 -6.05 -3.33 15.52
N THR A 30 -5.90 -2.01 15.48
CA THR A 30 -6.39 -1.10 16.54
C THR A 30 -7.62 -0.35 16.02
N LEU A 31 -8.68 -0.36 16.81
CA LEU A 31 -9.93 0.33 16.48
C LEU A 31 -9.98 1.71 17.12
N TYR A 32 -10.39 2.68 16.32
CA TYR A 32 -10.59 4.06 16.72
C TYR A 32 -12.00 4.51 16.36
N THR A 33 -12.55 5.43 17.14
CA THR A 33 -13.83 6.05 16.82
C THR A 33 -13.82 7.55 17.08
N LYS A 34 -14.57 8.27 16.24
CA LYS A 34 -14.91 9.69 16.45
C LYS A 34 -16.44 9.87 16.45
N CYS A 35 -17.16 8.84 16.92
CA CYS A 35 -18.60 8.86 17.07
C CYS A 35 -18.99 9.39 18.46
N SER A 36 -19.64 10.56 18.52
CA SER A 36 -20.04 11.20 19.77
C SER A 36 -21.02 10.37 20.63
N ARG A 37 -21.75 9.44 20.03
CA ARG A 37 -22.64 8.53 20.77
C ARG A 37 -21.86 7.43 21.47
N LEU A 38 -20.77 6.95 20.88
CA LEU A 38 -19.88 5.95 21.48
C LEU A 38 -19.00 6.58 22.56
N GLU A 39 -18.53 7.81 22.36
CA GLU A 39 -17.79 8.57 23.39
C GLU A 39 -18.55 8.71 24.71
N LYS A 40 -19.88 8.83 24.66
CA LYS A 40 -20.73 8.92 25.86
C LYS A 40 -20.97 7.57 26.56
N LYS A 41 -20.80 6.46 25.87
CA LYS A 41 -20.98 5.11 26.41
C LYS A 41 -19.68 4.55 27.02
N THR A 42 -18.53 5.05 26.57
CA THR A 42 -17.24 4.64 27.11
C THR A 42 -17.00 5.41 28.42
N VAL A 43 -17.19 4.72 29.55
CA VAL A 43 -16.76 5.24 30.87
C VAL A 43 -15.23 5.42 30.77
N PRO A 44 -14.64 6.55 31.24
CA PRO A 44 -13.21 6.71 31.21
C PRO A 44 -12.58 5.61 32.05
N ALA A 45 -12.03 4.59 31.39
CA ALA A 45 -11.16 3.63 32.03
C ALA A 45 -9.89 4.38 32.43
N VAL A 46 -9.45 4.17 33.67
CA VAL A 46 -8.26 4.83 34.26
C VAL A 46 -6.99 4.44 33.53
N ASP A 47 -7.08 3.45 32.60
CA ASP A 47 -5.97 3.01 31.73
C ASP A 47 -6.57 2.59 30.36
N ASP A 48 -6.27 3.35 29.29
CA ASP A 48 -6.77 3.12 27.92
C ASP A 48 -6.18 1.83 27.27
N SER A 49 -5.34 1.07 27.98
CA SER A 49 -4.63 -0.10 27.42
C SER A 49 -5.53 -1.31 27.16
N ASP A 50 -6.71 -1.39 27.78
CA ASP A 50 -7.68 -2.50 27.65
C ASP A 50 -8.98 -2.10 26.92
N ALA A 51 -9.06 -0.90 26.35
CA ALA A 51 -10.25 -0.47 25.62
C ALA A 51 -10.31 -1.15 24.24
N ASP A 52 -11.37 -1.89 23.96
CA ASP A 52 -11.64 -2.50 22.65
C ASP A 52 -11.65 -1.48 21.50
N THR A 53 -11.92 -0.20 21.79
CA THR A 53 -11.97 0.90 20.81
C THR A 53 -11.54 2.21 21.47
N ILE A 54 -10.60 2.91 20.84
CA ILE A 54 -10.03 4.18 21.34
C ILE A 54 -10.80 5.38 20.78
N CYS A 55 -11.29 6.26 21.65
CA CYS A 55 -11.96 7.49 21.23
C CYS A 55 -10.95 8.57 20.82
N VAL A 56 -11.01 9.04 19.57
CA VAL A 56 -10.14 10.10 19.04
C VAL A 56 -10.61 11.47 19.50
N ARG A 57 -9.91 12.09 20.46
CA ARG A 57 -10.24 13.39 21.05
C ARG A 57 -9.63 14.57 20.29
N ASN A 58 -8.48 14.39 19.65
CA ASN A 58 -7.82 15.41 18.84
C ASN A 58 -8.50 15.57 17.45
N SER A 59 -7.97 16.43 16.59
CA SER A 59 -8.46 16.56 15.23
C SER A 59 -8.21 15.27 14.44
N LEU A 60 -9.10 14.95 13.49
CA LEU A 60 -8.94 13.77 12.65
C LEU A 60 -7.63 13.81 11.84
N SER A 61 -7.22 15.02 11.42
CA SER A 61 -5.94 15.18 10.72
C SER A 61 -4.75 14.93 11.64
N ALA A 62 -4.77 15.37 12.90
CA ALA A 62 -3.69 15.07 13.84
C ALA A 62 -3.57 13.56 14.09
N TRP A 63 -4.70 12.89 14.32
CA TRP A 63 -4.73 11.43 14.44
C TRP A 63 -4.15 10.74 13.20
N ALA A 64 -4.56 11.14 11.99
CA ALA A 64 -4.05 10.59 10.75
C ALA A 64 -2.52 10.76 10.63
N GLY A 65 -2.00 11.94 10.98
CA GLY A 65 -0.57 12.22 10.99
C GLY A 65 0.21 11.33 11.96
N GLU A 66 -0.31 11.10 13.17
CA GLU A 66 0.28 10.20 14.16
C GLU A 66 0.37 8.77 13.62
N GLN A 67 -0.71 8.26 13.00
CA GLN A 67 -0.74 6.91 12.44
C GLN A 67 0.20 6.77 11.23
N MET A 68 0.24 7.77 10.34
CA MET A 68 1.15 7.79 9.18
C MET A 68 2.62 7.86 9.62
N ALA A 69 2.95 8.67 10.62
CA ALA A 69 4.30 8.73 11.20
C ALA A 69 4.72 7.38 11.82
N ALA A 70 3.78 6.66 12.42
CA ALA A 70 4.00 5.31 12.96
C ALA A 70 4.03 4.20 11.89
N ARG A 71 3.86 4.55 10.60
CA ARG A 71 3.82 3.59 9.46
C ARG A 71 2.70 2.55 9.57
N HIS A 72 1.58 2.90 10.19
CA HIS A 72 0.40 2.06 10.19
C HIS A 72 -0.36 2.18 8.85
N ALA A 73 -1.01 1.12 8.42
CA ALA A 73 -2.05 1.21 7.39
C ALA A 73 -3.30 1.83 8.00
N LEU A 74 -3.94 2.78 7.31
CA LEU A 74 -5.13 3.46 7.78
C LEU A 74 -6.36 2.98 7.02
N ILE A 75 -7.42 2.63 7.74
CA ILE A 75 -8.72 2.31 7.14
C ILE A 75 -9.75 3.27 7.72
N PHE A 76 -10.33 4.12 6.86
CA PHE A 76 -11.41 5.01 7.22
C PHE A 76 -12.75 4.37 6.84
N ILE A 77 -13.66 4.22 7.79
CA ILE A 77 -15.01 3.75 7.52
C ILE A 77 -15.93 4.95 7.37
N GLY A 78 -16.20 5.34 6.11
CA GLY A 78 -17.00 6.52 5.81
C GLY A 78 -16.72 7.09 4.42
N ALA A 79 -16.96 8.39 4.22
CA ALA A 79 -16.78 9.03 2.91
C ALA A 79 -15.29 9.28 2.57
N CYS A 80 -14.90 9.02 1.32
CA CYS A 80 -13.54 9.28 0.81
C CYS A 80 -13.07 10.72 1.08
N GLY A 81 -13.97 11.72 0.99
CA GLY A 81 -13.63 13.11 1.25
C GLY A 81 -13.22 13.40 2.71
N ILE A 82 -13.67 12.61 3.68
CA ILE A 82 -13.23 12.70 5.08
C ILE A 82 -11.78 12.23 5.19
N ALA A 83 -11.48 11.05 4.64
CA ALA A 83 -10.14 10.51 4.62
C ALA A 83 -9.16 11.43 3.89
N ALA A 84 -9.51 11.87 2.68
CA ALA A 84 -8.68 12.76 1.87
C ALA A 84 -8.28 14.03 2.61
N ARG A 85 -9.25 14.72 3.28
CA ARG A 85 -8.95 15.93 4.07
C ARG A 85 -8.09 15.63 5.30
N ALA A 86 -8.27 14.48 5.93
CA ALA A 86 -7.50 14.09 7.10
C ALA A 86 -6.03 13.86 6.78
N ILE A 87 -5.74 13.17 5.67
CA ILE A 87 -4.38 12.77 5.30
C ILE A 87 -3.64 13.84 4.48
N ALA A 88 -4.35 14.74 3.78
CA ALA A 88 -3.74 15.70 2.85
C ALA A 88 -2.50 16.46 3.39
N PRO A 89 -2.46 16.94 4.65
CA PRO A 89 -1.28 17.62 5.19
C PRO A 89 -0.06 16.72 5.40
N TRP A 90 -0.24 15.41 5.37
CA TRP A 90 0.77 14.42 5.74
C TRP A 90 1.30 13.62 4.57
N ILE A 91 0.74 13.81 3.37
CA ILE A 91 1.19 13.15 2.15
C ILE A 91 2.55 13.71 1.74
N MET A 92 3.54 12.85 1.56
CA MET A 92 4.91 13.20 1.20
C MET A 92 5.29 12.66 -0.18
N ASP A 93 5.37 11.34 -0.31
CA ASP A 93 5.71 10.68 -1.57
C ASP A 93 5.23 9.21 -1.60
N LYS A 94 5.07 8.68 -2.81
CA LYS A 94 4.52 7.34 -3.07
C LYS A 94 5.30 6.17 -2.48
N LEU A 95 6.55 6.36 -2.05
CA LEU A 95 7.41 5.31 -1.50
C LEU A 95 7.43 5.32 0.03
N HIS A 96 7.06 6.45 0.65
CA HIS A 96 7.12 6.63 2.09
C HIS A 96 5.75 6.78 2.75
N ASP A 97 4.72 7.10 1.98
CA ASP A 97 3.38 7.26 2.53
C ASP A 97 2.80 5.92 2.98
N SER A 98 2.09 5.95 4.09
CA SER A 98 1.35 4.79 4.60
C SER A 98 0.22 4.38 3.66
N PRO A 99 -0.12 3.09 3.57
CA PRO A 99 -1.33 2.65 2.87
C PRO A 99 -2.57 3.26 3.52
N VAL A 100 -3.42 3.89 2.71
CA VAL A 100 -4.70 4.43 3.16
C VAL A 100 -5.84 3.88 2.33
N LEU A 101 -6.83 3.32 3.02
CA LEU A 101 -8.04 2.76 2.44
C LEU A 101 -9.28 3.46 2.99
N VAL A 102 -10.35 3.42 2.23
CA VAL A 102 -11.70 3.79 2.68
C VAL A 102 -12.63 2.60 2.46
N ALA A 103 -13.45 2.28 3.45
CA ALA A 103 -14.60 1.42 3.30
C ALA A 103 -15.88 2.22 3.54
N ASP A 104 -16.93 1.99 2.76
CA ASP A 104 -18.24 2.54 3.11
C ASP A 104 -18.79 1.84 4.38
N GLU A 105 -19.67 2.50 5.12
CA GLU A 105 -20.12 1.97 6.42
C GLU A 105 -20.96 0.68 6.33
N MET A 106 -21.44 0.33 5.13
CA MET A 106 -22.12 -0.93 4.88
C MET A 106 -21.15 -2.06 4.51
N GLY A 107 -19.86 -1.74 4.30
CA GLY A 107 -18.84 -2.71 3.91
C GLY A 107 -19.04 -3.28 2.51
N LYS A 108 -19.63 -2.48 1.60
CA LYS A 108 -19.86 -2.89 0.22
C LYS A 108 -18.67 -2.64 -0.68
N TYR A 109 -17.92 -1.57 -0.42
CA TYR A 109 -16.76 -1.16 -1.22
C TYR A 109 -15.54 -0.96 -0.34
N VAL A 110 -14.37 -1.36 -0.84
CA VAL A 110 -13.05 -1.05 -0.24
C VAL A 110 -12.21 -0.34 -1.29
N ILE A 111 -11.82 0.89 -0.99
CA ILE A 111 -11.21 1.82 -1.94
C ILE A 111 -9.80 2.19 -1.44
N PRO A 112 -8.72 1.77 -2.10
CA PRO A 112 -7.39 2.28 -1.80
C PRO A 112 -7.26 3.73 -2.28
N LEU A 113 -6.92 4.65 -1.35
CA LEU A 113 -6.74 6.08 -1.65
C LEU A 113 -5.29 6.47 -1.87
N LEU A 114 -4.34 5.83 -1.14
CA LEU A 114 -2.95 6.22 -1.12
C LEU A 114 -2.06 4.98 -1.03
N SER A 115 -0.87 5.05 -1.65
CA SER A 115 0.17 4.02 -1.59
C SER A 115 -0.31 2.64 -2.07
N GLY A 116 -0.97 2.61 -3.23
CA GLY A 116 -1.58 1.41 -3.82
C GLY A 116 -0.59 0.26 -3.99
N HIS A 117 0.54 0.51 -4.67
CA HIS A 117 1.53 -0.50 -5.01
C HIS A 117 2.54 -0.75 -3.89
N VAL A 118 3.57 0.09 -3.78
CA VAL A 118 4.70 -0.10 -2.84
C VAL A 118 4.22 -0.15 -1.39
N GLY A 119 3.27 0.72 -1.03
CA GLY A 119 2.67 0.73 0.30
C GLY A 119 1.77 -0.48 0.57
N GLY A 120 1.23 -1.14 -0.47
CA GLY A 120 0.41 -2.33 -0.35
C GLY A 120 -1.08 -2.06 -0.11
N ALA A 121 -1.58 -0.83 -0.38
CA ALA A 121 -2.99 -0.52 -0.19
C ALA A 121 -3.91 -1.32 -1.13
N ASN A 122 -3.49 -1.60 -2.38
CA ASN A 122 -4.27 -2.41 -3.32
C ASN A 122 -4.39 -3.86 -2.84
N GLU A 123 -3.27 -4.46 -2.41
CA GLU A 123 -3.25 -5.82 -1.87
C GLU A 123 -4.12 -5.93 -0.59
N LEU A 124 -4.00 -4.96 0.31
CA LEU A 124 -4.82 -4.90 1.51
C LEU A 124 -6.31 -4.73 1.17
N ALA A 125 -6.64 -3.92 0.15
CA ALA A 125 -8.02 -3.74 -0.30
C ALA A 125 -8.63 -5.04 -0.84
N VAL A 126 -7.89 -5.79 -1.66
CA VAL A 126 -8.34 -7.08 -2.19
C VAL A 126 -8.55 -8.10 -1.06
N ARG A 127 -7.58 -8.21 -0.13
CA ARG A 127 -7.68 -9.11 1.03
C ARG A 127 -8.87 -8.77 1.91
N LEU A 128 -9.02 -7.49 2.25
CA LEU A 128 -10.12 -7.02 3.09
C LEU A 128 -11.48 -7.21 2.42
N ALA A 129 -11.58 -6.89 1.12
CA ALA A 129 -12.81 -7.08 0.34
C ALA A 129 -13.20 -8.56 0.28
N GLY A 130 -12.24 -9.48 0.08
CA GLY A 130 -12.49 -10.91 0.12
C GLY A 130 -13.04 -11.38 1.47
N ALA A 131 -12.47 -10.91 2.58
CA ALA A 131 -12.90 -11.26 3.92
C ALA A 131 -14.31 -10.71 4.29
N LEU A 132 -14.67 -9.55 3.77
CA LEU A 132 -15.95 -8.89 4.04
C LEU A 132 -17.07 -9.24 3.05
N GLY A 133 -16.75 -9.86 1.92
CA GLY A 133 -17.66 -10.01 0.79
C GLY A 133 -17.92 -8.68 0.07
N ALA A 134 -16.96 -7.76 0.12
CA ALA A 134 -17.01 -6.43 -0.49
C ALA A 134 -16.41 -6.41 -1.90
N ILE A 135 -16.53 -5.28 -2.58
CA ILE A 135 -15.94 -5.02 -3.90
C ILE A 135 -14.71 -4.14 -3.71
N PRO A 136 -13.49 -4.60 -4.08
CA PRO A 136 -12.32 -3.73 -4.09
C PRO A 136 -12.38 -2.80 -5.31
N VAL A 137 -12.19 -1.49 -5.10
CA VAL A 137 -12.24 -0.49 -6.17
C VAL A 137 -10.81 -0.08 -6.52
N ILE A 138 -10.11 -0.95 -7.26
CA ILE A 138 -8.76 -0.70 -7.71
C ILE A 138 -8.80 0.19 -8.97
N THR A 139 -8.04 1.28 -8.98
CA THR A 139 -8.01 2.26 -10.07
C THR A 139 -6.64 2.41 -10.72
N THR A 140 -5.64 1.71 -10.24
CA THR A 140 -4.27 1.78 -10.74
C THR A 140 -4.16 1.06 -12.07
N ALA A 141 -3.71 1.75 -13.12
CA ALA A 141 -3.72 1.22 -14.49
C ALA A 141 -2.93 -0.09 -14.64
N THR A 142 -1.79 -0.23 -13.97
CA THR A 142 -0.98 -1.46 -13.99
C THR A 142 -1.68 -2.67 -13.38
N ASP A 143 -2.49 -2.47 -12.34
CA ASP A 143 -3.29 -3.55 -11.75
C ASP A 143 -4.50 -3.92 -12.62
N LEU A 144 -5.12 -2.93 -13.27
CA LEU A 144 -6.26 -3.16 -14.16
C LEU A 144 -5.89 -3.96 -15.42
N HIS A 145 -4.63 -3.86 -15.86
CA HIS A 145 -4.12 -4.56 -17.05
C HIS A 145 -3.32 -5.82 -16.70
N ASP A 146 -3.24 -6.22 -15.44
CA ASP A 146 -2.37 -7.31 -14.96
C ASP A 146 -0.93 -7.17 -15.48
N SER A 147 -0.43 -5.92 -15.50
CA SER A 147 0.79 -5.53 -16.18
C SER A 147 1.98 -5.55 -15.23
N PHE A 148 3.18 -5.76 -15.78
CA PHE A 148 4.41 -5.73 -15.01
C PHE A 148 4.61 -4.39 -14.29
N ALA A 149 4.73 -4.44 -12.97
CA ALA A 149 5.05 -3.31 -12.09
C ALA A 149 6.43 -3.53 -11.48
N VAL A 150 7.44 -2.77 -11.95
CA VAL A 150 8.85 -2.94 -11.57
C VAL A 150 9.09 -2.70 -10.07
N ASP A 151 8.32 -1.84 -9.44
CA ASP A 151 8.38 -1.53 -8.01
C ASP A 151 7.82 -2.67 -7.15
N ILE A 152 6.73 -3.31 -7.58
CA ILE A 152 6.20 -4.53 -6.93
C ILE A 152 7.17 -5.68 -7.10
N PHE A 153 7.69 -5.85 -8.32
CA PHE A 153 8.67 -6.90 -8.62
C PHE A 153 9.93 -6.75 -7.75
N ALA A 154 10.45 -5.54 -7.63
CA ALA A 154 11.58 -5.25 -6.76
C ALA A 154 11.27 -5.58 -5.28
N LYS A 155 10.09 -5.21 -4.77
CA LYS A 155 9.66 -5.49 -3.41
C LYS A 155 9.55 -7.00 -3.13
N ARG A 156 8.98 -7.77 -4.06
CA ARG A 156 8.82 -9.23 -3.92
C ARG A 156 10.17 -9.96 -3.86
N ASN A 157 11.17 -9.41 -4.56
CA ASN A 157 12.51 -9.99 -4.63
C ASN A 157 13.51 -9.35 -3.65
N ASP A 158 13.04 -8.54 -2.69
CA ASP A 158 13.87 -7.79 -1.72
C ASP A 158 14.96 -6.93 -2.39
N LEU A 159 14.64 -6.35 -3.54
CA LEU A 159 15.54 -5.52 -4.33
C LEU A 159 15.36 -4.04 -4.01
N ARG A 160 16.48 -3.31 -3.97
CA ARG A 160 16.46 -1.85 -3.81
C ARG A 160 16.44 -1.16 -5.16
N ILE A 161 15.48 -0.25 -5.37
CA ILE A 161 15.44 0.58 -6.57
C ILE A 161 16.40 1.77 -6.42
N CYS A 162 17.45 1.82 -7.24
CA CYS A 162 18.44 2.89 -7.23
C CYS A 162 18.01 4.09 -8.09
N ASN A 163 17.26 3.87 -9.18
CA ASN A 163 16.78 4.91 -10.08
C ASN A 163 15.25 5.03 -10.04
N ARG A 164 14.73 5.96 -9.23
CA ARG A 164 13.30 6.19 -9.08
C ARG A 164 12.60 6.68 -10.35
N GLU A 165 13.29 7.49 -11.17
CA GLU A 165 12.77 8.00 -12.44
C GLU A 165 12.55 6.86 -13.46
N GLY A 166 13.32 5.79 -13.34
CA GLY A 166 13.18 4.58 -14.15
C GLY A 166 11.83 3.91 -13.99
N ILE A 167 11.20 3.96 -12.79
CA ILE A 167 9.88 3.36 -12.53
C ILE A 167 8.84 3.91 -13.52
N ALA A 168 8.76 5.24 -13.66
CA ALA A 168 7.81 5.88 -14.55
C ALA A 168 8.04 5.51 -16.01
N LYS A 169 9.31 5.40 -16.44
CA LYS A 169 9.68 5.02 -17.82
C LYS A 169 9.29 3.58 -18.13
N VAL A 170 9.60 2.64 -17.23
CA VAL A 170 9.21 1.24 -17.39
C VAL A 170 7.69 1.10 -17.41
N SER A 171 6.98 1.75 -16.48
CA SER A 171 5.51 1.73 -16.44
C SER A 171 4.88 2.30 -17.72
N ALA A 172 5.44 3.38 -18.28
CA ALA A 172 4.94 3.95 -19.54
C ALA A 172 5.10 2.97 -20.72
N LYS A 173 6.24 2.29 -20.85
CA LYS A 173 6.46 1.26 -21.87
C LYS A 173 5.49 0.09 -21.71
N VAL A 174 5.33 -0.41 -20.50
CA VAL A 174 4.40 -1.51 -20.18
C VAL A 174 2.97 -1.15 -20.60
N LEU A 175 2.49 0.05 -20.25
CA LEU A 175 1.15 0.52 -20.61
C LEU A 175 0.99 0.76 -22.12
N ALA A 176 2.09 1.06 -22.82
CA ALA A 176 2.10 1.14 -24.29
C ALA A 176 2.14 -0.25 -24.97
N GLY A 177 2.23 -1.33 -24.22
CA GLY A 177 2.37 -2.70 -24.76
C GLY A 177 3.75 -2.97 -25.37
N GLU A 178 4.76 -2.16 -25.03
CA GLU A 178 6.13 -2.34 -25.50
C GLU A 178 6.84 -3.43 -24.68
N GLU A 179 7.76 -4.16 -25.34
CA GLU A 179 8.60 -5.14 -24.69
C GLU A 179 9.58 -4.49 -23.72
N ILE A 180 9.69 -5.04 -22.50
CA ILE A 180 10.67 -4.61 -21.49
C ILE A 180 11.90 -5.50 -21.55
N THR A 181 13.08 -4.93 -21.65
CA THR A 181 14.34 -5.67 -21.59
C THR A 181 14.87 -5.70 -20.15
N MET A 182 15.21 -6.91 -19.68
CA MET A 182 15.71 -7.12 -18.32
C MET A 182 16.99 -7.95 -18.33
N SER A 183 18.01 -7.50 -17.59
CA SER A 183 19.23 -8.27 -17.35
C SER A 183 19.41 -8.49 -15.84
N VAL A 184 19.72 -9.72 -15.45
CA VAL A 184 19.75 -10.15 -14.04
C VAL A 184 21.08 -10.84 -13.76
N GLN A 185 21.79 -10.36 -12.75
CA GLN A 185 22.93 -11.06 -12.17
C GLN A 185 22.43 -12.31 -11.44
N THR A 186 23.11 -13.44 -11.64
CA THR A 186 22.73 -14.72 -11.04
C THR A 186 22.62 -14.62 -9.51
N GLY A 187 21.54 -15.16 -8.97
CA GLY A 187 21.29 -15.20 -7.51
C GLY A 187 20.52 -13.99 -6.95
N HIS A 188 20.05 -13.07 -7.78
CA HIS A 188 19.32 -11.86 -7.36
C HIS A 188 17.80 -11.96 -7.49
N LEU A 189 17.27 -13.06 -7.98
CA LEU A 189 15.84 -13.34 -7.98
C LEU A 189 15.54 -14.56 -7.10
N ALA A 190 14.32 -14.61 -6.57
CA ALA A 190 13.83 -15.80 -5.88
C ALA A 190 13.84 -17.00 -6.82
N VAL A 191 14.18 -18.19 -6.32
CA VAL A 191 14.33 -19.40 -7.13
C VAL A 191 13.06 -19.75 -7.93
N ASP A 192 11.89 -19.44 -7.37
CA ASP A 192 10.59 -19.72 -7.95
C ASP A 192 9.95 -18.51 -8.65
N GLU A 193 10.71 -17.42 -8.86
CA GLU A 193 10.18 -16.22 -9.50
C GLU A 193 9.93 -16.46 -10.99
N THR A 194 8.67 -16.40 -11.38
CA THR A 194 8.28 -16.44 -12.79
C THR A 194 8.45 -15.06 -13.41
N ILE A 195 9.25 -14.97 -14.47
CA ILE A 195 9.39 -13.73 -15.24
C ILE A 195 8.05 -13.39 -15.90
N PRO A 196 7.47 -12.22 -15.64
CA PRO A 196 6.17 -11.84 -16.21
C PRO A 196 6.19 -11.80 -17.75
N SER A 197 5.01 -12.02 -18.36
CA SER A 197 4.84 -11.86 -19.80
C SER A 197 5.18 -10.43 -20.24
N GLY A 198 5.76 -10.28 -21.44
CA GLY A 198 6.18 -8.97 -21.97
C GLY A 198 7.57 -8.53 -21.52
N ILE A 199 8.30 -9.40 -20.79
CA ILE A 199 9.71 -9.16 -20.42
C ILE A 199 10.62 -10.09 -21.23
N ARG A 200 11.60 -9.50 -21.92
CA ARG A 200 12.68 -10.21 -22.57
C ARG A 200 13.94 -10.19 -21.71
N LEU A 201 14.38 -11.37 -21.29
CA LEU A 201 15.63 -11.51 -20.56
C LEU A 201 16.83 -11.36 -21.52
N CYS A 202 17.79 -10.53 -21.09
CA CYS A 202 19.08 -10.34 -21.74
C CYS A 202 20.19 -10.98 -20.91
N ALA A 203 21.30 -11.33 -21.57
CA ALA A 203 22.48 -11.85 -20.88
C ALA A 203 23.00 -10.84 -19.82
N TYR A 204 23.63 -11.36 -18.76
CA TYR A 204 24.35 -10.56 -17.79
C TYR A 204 25.87 -10.80 -17.93
N PRO A 205 26.73 -9.75 -17.94
CA PRO A 205 26.37 -8.35 -18.05
C PRO A 205 25.74 -8.02 -19.41
N PRO A 206 24.81 -7.02 -19.49
CA PRO A 206 24.16 -6.70 -20.75
C PRO A 206 25.15 -6.06 -21.73
N ALA A 207 25.09 -6.46 -23.01
CA ALA A 207 25.90 -5.89 -24.07
C ALA A 207 25.39 -4.49 -24.51
N GLU A 208 24.09 -4.24 -24.32
CA GLU A 208 23.41 -3.00 -24.65
C GLU A 208 22.61 -2.49 -23.46
N LYS A 209 22.15 -1.24 -23.54
CA LYS A 209 21.29 -0.66 -22.48
C LYS A 209 19.98 -1.43 -22.39
N VAL A 210 19.62 -1.83 -21.16
CA VAL A 210 18.37 -2.51 -20.83
C VAL A 210 17.45 -1.60 -20.02
N ASP A 211 16.14 -1.90 -20.01
CA ASP A 211 15.16 -1.13 -19.25
C ASP A 211 15.28 -1.40 -17.74
N VAL A 212 15.58 -2.65 -17.37
CA VAL A 212 15.75 -3.09 -15.98
C VAL A 212 17.06 -3.85 -15.84
N LEU A 213 17.93 -3.37 -14.94
CA LEU A 213 19.16 -4.07 -14.58
C LEU A 213 19.12 -4.43 -13.09
N ILE A 214 19.33 -5.71 -12.79
CA ILE A 214 19.38 -6.25 -11.43
C ILE A 214 20.79 -6.77 -11.18
N ALA A 215 21.54 -6.10 -10.30
CA ALA A 215 22.93 -6.44 -10.01
C ALA A 215 23.40 -5.81 -8.69
N ASP A 216 24.50 -6.32 -8.13
CA ASP A 216 25.25 -5.67 -7.07
C ASP A 216 26.01 -4.45 -7.62
N GLY A 217 26.03 -3.34 -6.87
CA GLY A 217 26.91 -2.20 -7.15
C GLY A 217 26.67 -1.50 -8.48
N THR A 218 25.43 -1.17 -8.82
CA THR A 218 24.98 -0.64 -10.12
C THR A 218 25.65 0.68 -10.59
N GLU A 219 26.46 1.35 -9.79
CA GLU A 219 27.09 2.60 -10.19
C GLU A 219 28.26 2.44 -11.20
N GLU A 220 28.88 1.28 -11.29
CA GLU A 220 30.07 1.09 -12.15
C GLU A 220 29.77 0.65 -13.58
N ILE A 221 28.65 -0.01 -13.84
CA ILE A 221 28.34 -0.60 -15.15
C ILE A 221 28.05 0.46 -16.23
N PHE A 222 27.60 1.66 -15.83
CA PHE A 222 27.26 2.75 -16.77
C PHE A 222 28.29 3.85 -16.95
N ARG A 223 29.44 3.80 -16.25
CA ARG A 223 30.50 4.82 -16.39
C ARG A 223 31.48 4.59 -17.54
N LYS A 224 31.37 3.51 -18.30
CA LYS A 224 32.32 3.17 -19.37
C LYS A 224 32.01 3.77 -20.77
N GLU A 225 30.95 4.56 -20.94
CA GLU A 225 30.61 5.16 -22.25
C GLU A 225 30.74 6.71 -22.29
N SER A 226 31.64 7.28 -21.51
CA SER A 226 32.00 8.69 -21.60
C SER A 226 33.53 8.80 -21.73
N ALA A 227 34.06 8.36 -22.88
CA ALA A 227 35.41 8.66 -23.35
C ALA A 227 35.41 8.81 -24.88
#